data_d3b7c567ba956e7b73ce4280a1a66e47
#
_entry.id   d3b7c567ba956e7b73ce4280a1a66e47
#
_cell.length_a   1.000
_cell.length_b   1.000
_cell.length_c   1.000
_cell.angle_alpha   90.00
_cell.angle_beta   90.00
_cell.angle_gamma   90.00
#
_symmetry.space_group_name_H-M   'P 1'
#
loop_
_entity.id
_entity.type
_entity.pdbx_description
1 polymer ?
#
loop_
_entity_poly.entity_id
_entity_poly.type
_entity_poly.pdbx_seq_one_letter_code
_entity_poly.pdbx_strand_id
1 'polypeptide(L)'
;MNWIELKDLSQIKEIKLISKDKKVVIFKHSTRCSISRLALSKFERNWNFDNVTPFLIDLLNHRDVSNQIAEVFMVNHESPQLLVIENKQCIEHASHNFISSIDLN
;
A
#
# COMPACT_ATOMS: atom_id res chain seq x y z
N MET A 1 11.37 -3.31 8.93
CA MET A 1 10.76 -2.05 8.47
C MET A 1 9.58 -1.68 9.36
N ASN A 2 9.23 -0.42 9.38
CA ASN A 2 8.19 0.09 10.27
C ASN A 2 6.94 0.50 9.49
N TRP A 3 6.01 -0.42 9.38
CA TRP A 3 4.72 -0.13 8.76
C TRP A 3 3.90 0.82 9.63
N ILE A 4 3.24 1.78 9.00
CA ILE A 4 2.18 2.56 9.63
C ILE A 4 0.88 1.82 9.36
N GLU A 5 0.17 1.47 10.41
CA GLU A 5 -1.10 0.74 10.26
C GLU A 5 -2.17 1.68 9.68
N LEU A 6 -2.77 1.26 8.58
CA LEU A 6 -3.86 1.99 7.94
C LEU A 6 -5.17 1.36 8.37
N LYS A 7 -5.91 2.05 9.23
CA LYS A 7 -7.11 1.51 9.87
C LYS A 7 -8.29 2.49 9.94
N ASP A 8 -8.10 3.72 9.47
CA ASP A 8 -9.09 4.78 9.62
C ASP A 8 -9.20 5.56 8.33
N LEU A 9 -10.41 5.88 7.91
CA LEU A 9 -10.68 6.68 6.71
C LEU A 9 -9.98 8.03 6.73
N SER A 10 -9.81 8.63 7.91
CA SER A 10 -9.13 9.92 8.05
C SER A 10 -7.67 9.86 7.60
N GLN A 11 -7.04 8.69 7.62
CA GLN A 11 -5.64 8.53 7.22
C GLN A 11 -5.43 8.69 5.71
N ILE A 12 -6.46 8.56 4.90
CA ILE A 12 -6.36 8.77 3.45
C ILE A 12 -5.94 10.22 3.18
N LYS A 13 -6.46 11.16 3.94
CA LYS A 13 -6.10 12.57 3.84
C LYS A 13 -4.63 12.79 4.23
N GLU A 14 -4.17 12.11 5.28
CA GLU A 14 -2.77 12.15 5.71
C GLU A 14 -1.85 11.60 4.62
N ILE A 15 -2.25 10.50 4.00
CA ILE A 15 -1.47 9.89 2.91
C ILE A 15 -1.28 10.89 1.78
N LYS A 16 -2.35 11.59 1.40
CA LYS A 16 -2.28 12.60 0.35
C LYS A 16 -1.34 13.74 0.72
N LEU A 17 -1.35 14.18 1.97
CA LEU A 17 -0.47 15.25 2.43
C LEU A 17 0.99 14.81 2.42
N ILE A 18 1.29 13.63 2.94
CA ILE A 18 2.64 13.06 2.94
C ILE A 18 3.16 12.91 1.51
N SER A 19 2.30 12.48 0.60
CA SER A 19 2.68 12.20 -0.79
C SER A 19 3.11 13.43 -1.59
N LYS A 20 2.87 14.62 -1.07
CA LYS A 20 3.36 15.86 -1.69
C LYS A 20 4.88 16.00 -1.57
N ASP A 21 5.47 15.42 -0.54
CA ASP A 21 6.90 15.54 -0.23
C ASP A 21 7.67 14.23 -0.43
N LYS A 22 7.03 13.09 -0.23
CA LYS A 22 7.63 11.76 -0.29
C LYS A 22 6.69 10.80 -0.97
N LYS A 23 7.24 9.78 -1.61
CA LYS A 23 6.41 8.66 -2.06
C LYS A 23 5.79 7.96 -0.86
N VAL A 24 4.58 7.49 -1.03
CA VAL A 24 3.87 6.68 -0.04
C VAL A 24 3.54 5.35 -0.71
N VAL A 25 3.74 4.25 0.00
CA VAL A 25 3.26 2.96 -0.47
C VAL A 25 2.14 2.49 0.43
N ILE A 26 1.13 1.88 -0.17
CA ILE A 26 0.04 1.23 0.55
C ILE A 26 0.05 -0.23 0.16
N PHE A 27 0.28 -1.11 1.13
CA PHE A 27 0.21 -2.55 0.90
C PHE A 27 -1.11 -3.08 1.45
N LYS A 28 -1.95 -3.59 0.55
CA LYS A 28 -3.21 -4.25 0.92
C LYS A 28 -2.92 -5.72 1.19
N HIS A 29 -3.11 -6.12 2.42
CA HIS A 29 -2.75 -7.44 2.91
C HIS A 29 -3.96 -8.19 3.46
N SER A 30 -4.05 -9.47 3.13
CA SER A 30 -5.01 -10.39 3.73
C SER A 30 -4.26 -11.33 4.67
N THR A 31 -4.52 -11.22 5.96
CA THR A 31 -3.84 -12.02 6.98
C THR A 31 -4.15 -13.51 6.89
N ARG A 32 -5.23 -13.89 6.21
CA ARG A 32 -5.64 -15.29 6.04
C ARG A 32 -5.19 -15.91 4.72
N CYS A 33 -4.48 -15.15 3.89
CA CYS A 33 -4.06 -15.61 2.58
C CYS A 33 -2.56 -15.87 2.57
N SER A 34 -2.14 -17.11 2.28
CA SER A 34 -0.72 -17.46 2.24
C SER A 34 0.02 -16.74 1.12
N ILE A 35 -0.64 -16.50 -0.01
CA ILE A 35 -0.04 -15.76 -1.12
C ILE A 35 0.25 -14.32 -0.70
N SER A 36 -0.67 -13.71 0.03
CA SER A 36 -0.50 -12.35 0.55
C SER A 36 0.64 -12.28 1.56
N ARG A 37 0.74 -13.28 2.45
CA ARG A 37 1.83 -13.33 3.44
C ARG A 37 3.19 -13.48 2.77
N LEU A 38 3.29 -14.29 1.72
CA LEU A 38 4.54 -14.45 0.98
C LEU A 38 4.93 -13.16 0.26
N ALA A 39 3.97 -12.48 -0.37
CA ALA A 39 4.22 -11.23 -1.06
C ALA A 39 4.68 -10.14 -0.07
N LEU A 40 4.04 -10.06 1.09
CA LEU A 40 4.42 -9.11 2.13
C LEU A 40 5.82 -9.38 2.65
N SER A 41 6.13 -10.63 2.97
CA SER A 41 7.44 -11.03 3.48
C SER A 41 8.54 -10.71 2.48
N LYS A 42 8.30 -10.97 1.21
CA LYS A 42 9.26 -10.68 0.14
C LYS A 42 9.48 -9.17 -0.01
N PHE A 43 8.41 -8.41 0.05
CA PHE A 43 8.47 -6.95 -0.03
C PHE A 43 9.29 -6.39 1.14
N GLU A 44 9.04 -6.88 2.35
CA GLU A 44 9.77 -6.44 3.54
C GLU A 44 11.26 -6.77 3.47
N ARG A 45 11.62 -7.93 2.97
CA ARG A 45 13.03 -8.33 2.84
C ARG A 45 13.81 -7.45 1.87
N ASN A 46 13.14 -6.95 0.85
CA ASN A 46 13.76 -6.11 -0.18
C ASN A 46 13.67 -4.63 0.12
N TRP A 47 13.07 -4.27 1.26
CA TRP A 47 12.91 -2.87 1.63
C TRP A 47 14.25 -2.22 1.94
N ASN A 48 14.56 -1.13 1.23
CA ASN A 48 15.78 -0.36 1.41
C ASN A 48 15.56 1.07 0.95
N PHE A 49 14.48 1.70 1.44
CA PHE A 49 14.06 3.02 0.99
C PHE A 49 13.88 3.95 2.17
N ASP A 50 14.70 5.01 2.22
CA ASP A 50 14.65 5.99 3.31
C ASP A 50 13.60 7.08 3.09
N ASN A 51 13.22 7.30 1.83
CA ASN A 51 12.37 8.42 1.47
C ASN A 51 10.98 7.98 0.99
N VAL A 52 10.52 6.87 1.51
CA VAL A 52 9.21 6.30 1.20
C VAL A 52 8.50 5.97 2.50
N THR A 53 7.25 6.41 2.65
CA THR A 53 6.46 6.15 3.85
C THR A 53 5.55 4.94 3.60
N PRO A 54 5.70 3.86 4.39
CA PRO A 54 4.95 2.62 4.16
C PRO A 54 3.71 2.51 5.03
N PHE A 55 2.55 2.30 4.41
CA PHE A 55 1.29 2.01 5.08
C PHE A 55 0.86 0.58 4.78
N LEU A 56 0.43 -0.13 5.82
CA LEU A 56 -0.09 -1.50 5.70
C LEU A 56 -1.54 -1.52 6.12
N ILE A 57 -2.39 -2.08 5.28
CA ILE A 57 -3.79 -2.29 5.62
C ILE A 57 -4.13 -3.78 5.67
N ASP A 58 -4.71 -4.21 6.79
CA ASP A 58 -5.34 -5.52 6.90
C ASP A 58 -6.77 -5.37 6.35
N LEU A 59 -6.95 -5.76 5.11
CA LEU A 59 -8.21 -5.52 4.42
C LEU A 59 -9.39 -6.32 4.99
N LEU A 60 -9.11 -7.40 5.73
CA LEU A 60 -10.18 -8.19 6.34
C LEU A 60 -10.85 -7.43 7.48
N ASN A 61 -10.07 -6.67 8.24
CA ASN A 61 -10.57 -5.88 9.37
C ASN A 61 -10.95 -4.45 8.99
N HIS A 62 -10.45 -3.95 7.86
CA HIS A 62 -10.63 -2.56 7.43
C HIS A 62 -11.10 -2.46 5.99
N ARG A 63 -12.17 -3.20 5.67
CA ARG A 63 -12.69 -3.28 4.31
C ARG A 63 -13.19 -1.93 3.80
N ASP A 64 -13.79 -1.14 4.67
CA ASP A 64 -14.27 0.19 4.33
C ASP A 64 -13.13 1.10 3.88
N VAL A 65 -12.02 1.06 4.58
CA VAL A 65 -10.83 1.83 4.22
C VAL A 65 -10.26 1.34 2.90
N SER A 66 -10.15 0.02 2.73
CA SER A 66 -9.65 -0.58 1.49
C SER A 66 -10.50 -0.20 0.28
N ASN A 67 -11.82 -0.21 0.43
CA ASN A 67 -12.74 0.19 -0.64
C ASN A 67 -12.60 1.68 -0.97
N GLN A 68 -12.42 2.51 0.05
CA GLN A 68 -12.26 3.95 -0.17
C GLN A 68 -10.93 4.26 -0.88
N ILE A 69 -9.86 3.53 -0.58
CA ILE A 69 -8.59 3.65 -1.28
C ILE A 69 -8.78 3.35 -2.78
N ALA A 70 -9.48 2.28 -3.11
CA ALA A 70 -9.75 1.92 -4.49
C ALA A 70 -10.48 3.05 -5.23
N GLU A 71 -11.45 3.65 -4.56
CA GLU A 71 -12.25 4.73 -5.13
C GLU A 71 -11.47 6.03 -5.26
N VAL A 72 -10.78 6.45 -4.20
CA VAL A 72 -10.05 7.71 -4.16
C VAL A 72 -8.89 7.73 -5.15
N PHE A 73 -8.15 6.62 -5.25
CA PHE A 73 -6.98 6.53 -6.12
C PHE A 73 -7.28 5.89 -7.46
N MET A 74 -8.54 5.54 -7.71
CA MET A 74 -9.00 5.01 -9.00
C MET A 74 -8.25 3.75 -9.43
N VAL A 75 -8.06 2.84 -8.48
CA VAL A 75 -7.38 1.56 -8.69
C VAL A 75 -8.31 0.43 -8.26
N ASN A 76 -8.61 -0.48 -9.18
CA ASN A 76 -9.45 -1.64 -8.87
C ASN A 76 -8.84 -2.44 -7.73
N HIS A 77 -9.69 -2.82 -6.78
CA HIS A 77 -9.24 -3.59 -5.63
C HIS A 77 -8.70 -4.96 -6.04
N GLU A 78 -7.51 -5.30 -5.53
CA GLU A 78 -6.93 -6.62 -5.62
C GLU A 78 -6.20 -6.90 -4.31
N SER A 79 -5.84 -8.17 -4.07
CA SER A 79 -5.13 -8.56 -2.84
C SER A 79 -4.29 -9.81 -3.11
N PRO A 80 -2.98 -9.82 -2.78
CA PRO A 80 -2.22 -8.67 -2.29
C PRO A 80 -2.03 -7.61 -3.37
N GLN A 81 -1.98 -6.35 -2.95
CA GLN A 81 -1.80 -5.24 -3.88
C GLN A 81 -0.95 -4.16 -3.25
N LEU A 82 -0.03 -3.61 -4.04
CA LEU A 82 0.77 -2.45 -3.66
C LEU A 82 0.37 -1.26 -4.51
N LEU A 83 0.10 -0.12 -3.86
CA LEU A 83 -0.11 1.15 -4.54
C LEU A 83 1.04 2.09 -4.19
N VAL A 84 1.52 2.83 -5.17
CA VAL A 84 2.54 3.87 -4.98
C VAL A 84 1.87 5.22 -5.20
N ILE A 85 1.88 6.05 -4.18
CA ILE A 85 1.23 7.36 -4.19
C ILE A 85 2.30 8.46 -4.22
N GLU A 86 2.18 9.36 -5.17
CA GLU A 86 3.06 10.52 -5.30
C GLU A 86 2.22 11.70 -5.72
N ASN A 87 2.42 12.82 -5.06
CA ASN A 87 1.70 14.05 -5.36
C ASN A 87 0.18 13.84 -5.41
N LYS A 88 -0.35 13.14 -4.41
CA LYS A 88 -1.78 12.85 -4.20
C LYS A 88 -2.40 11.88 -5.20
N GLN A 89 -1.60 11.25 -6.06
CA GLN A 89 -2.11 10.34 -7.08
C GLN A 89 -1.41 8.99 -7.02
N CYS A 90 -2.13 7.95 -7.40
CA CYS A 90 -1.50 6.65 -7.58
C CYS A 90 -0.76 6.65 -8.92
N ILE A 91 0.57 6.60 -8.85
CA ILE A 91 1.41 6.63 -10.04
C ILE A 91 1.76 5.23 -10.55
N GLU A 92 1.65 4.23 -9.69
CA GLU A 92 1.95 2.85 -10.03
C GLU A 92 1.25 1.92 -9.06
N HIS A 93 0.82 0.77 -9.53
CA HIS A 93 0.27 -0.27 -8.67
C HIS A 93 0.56 -1.64 -9.27
N ALA A 94 0.60 -2.65 -8.41
CA ALA A 94 0.80 -4.02 -8.84
C ALA A 94 0.16 -4.97 -7.83
N SER A 95 -0.17 -6.16 -8.30
CA SER A 95 -0.77 -7.18 -7.46
C SER A 95 -0.04 -8.50 -7.62
N HIS A 96 -0.17 -9.37 -6.63
CA HIS A 96 0.38 -10.73 -6.63
C HIS A 96 1.89 -10.73 -6.93
N ASN A 97 2.31 -11.48 -7.94
CA ASN A 97 3.73 -11.63 -8.27
C ASN A 97 4.39 -10.35 -8.81
N PHE A 98 3.59 -9.41 -9.30
CA PHE A 98 4.12 -8.19 -9.90
C PHE A 98 4.54 -7.14 -8.87
N ILE A 99 4.17 -7.33 -7.60
CA ILE A 99 4.56 -6.41 -6.52
C ILE A 99 6.08 -6.27 -6.44
N SER A 100 6.81 -7.37 -6.63
CA SER A 100 8.27 -7.35 -6.55
C SER A 100 8.95 -6.62 -7.70
N SER A 101 8.23 -6.32 -8.78
CA SER A 101 8.78 -5.62 -9.93
C SER A 101 8.69 -4.09 -9.81
N ILE A 102 8.01 -3.58 -8.78
CA ILE A 102 7.87 -2.13 -8.59
C ILE A 102 9.21 -1.54 -8.12
N ASP A 103 9.64 -0.48 -8.79
CA ASP A 103 10.84 0.27 -8.44
C ASP A 103 10.44 1.54 -7.71
N LEU A 104 10.92 1.69 -6.48
CA LEU A 104 10.63 2.85 -5.63
C LEU A 104 11.75 3.90 -5.61
N ASN A 105 12.79 3.67 -6.37
CA ASN A 105 13.92 4.62 -6.45
C ASN A 105 13.63 5.83 -7.33
#